data_b09c34b7873c403caec5fcd10ad23504
#
_entry.id   b09c34b7873c403caec5fcd10ad23504
#
_cell.length_a   1.000
_cell.length_b   1.000
_cell.length_c   1.000
_cell.angle_alpha   90.00
_cell.angle_beta   90.00
_cell.angle_gamma   90.00
#
_symmetry.space_group_name_H-M   'P 1'
#
loop_
_entity.id
_entity.type
_entity.pdbx_description
1 polymer ?
#
loop_
_entity_poly.entity_id
_entity_poly.type
_entity_poly.pdbx_seq_one_letter_code
_entity_poly.pdbx_strand_id
1 'polypeptide(L)'
;LHTISRRQRQMCIRDRLGKIRDRIDAIDSQLLELISERARCAQEVAQVKLDASQSDEAPPVFYRPEREAQVLRAIQERNPGPLASEHIASVFREIMSSCLALEQPLSVAFLGPEGTYSQAAALKHFGQSAVPQGQASIHKVFRQVEERLCDYGVVPVENSTEGMVGQTLDCFLESPLQITGEIELPVVHHLLAGQGAQQSDIQLILGHEQALGQCRQWLDSHLPKVPREAVASNGEAARRAGVEAGVAGIAGELAAGLHQLDTLASAIQDSSTNTTRFLVLGKEMVPPSGHDKTSLLVSARNRPGALLGLLRPFEENGISLTRIDSRPSKTEKWTYVFYIECEGHLADDVMVEVMG
;
A
#
# COMPACT_ATOMS: atom_id res chain seq x y z
N LEU A 1 8.70 52.02 -31.70
CA LEU A 1 8.62 50.68 -31.10
C LEU A 1 10.03 50.08 -31.14
N HIS A 2 10.79 50.12 -30.03
CA HIS A 2 12.14 49.54 -29.93
C HIS A 2 12.05 48.01 -29.98
N THR A 3 12.46 47.40 -31.07
CA THR A 3 12.63 45.97 -31.23
C THR A 3 13.86 45.55 -30.40
N ILE A 4 13.60 44.88 -29.25
CA ILE A 4 14.66 44.28 -28.43
C ILE A 4 15.39 43.24 -29.28
N SER A 5 16.73 43.36 -29.39
CA SER A 5 17.54 42.44 -30.19
C SER A 5 17.46 41.00 -29.63
N ARG A 6 17.66 39.99 -30.48
CA ARG A 6 17.64 38.57 -30.08
C ARG A 6 18.63 38.28 -28.93
N ARG A 7 19.78 38.92 -28.92
CA ARG A 7 20.80 38.84 -27.84
C ARG A 7 20.32 39.44 -26.52
N GLN A 8 19.67 40.58 -26.55
CA GLN A 8 19.12 41.22 -25.34
C GLN A 8 17.99 40.39 -24.74
N ARG A 9 17.14 39.78 -25.57
CA ARG A 9 16.10 38.87 -25.12
C ARG A 9 16.67 37.62 -24.46
N GLN A 10 17.72 37.00 -25.05
CA GLN A 10 18.40 35.85 -24.45
C GLN A 10 19.09 36.20 -23.12
N MET A 11 19.71 37.38 -22.99
CA MET A 11 20.34 37.85 -21.75
C MET A 11 19.29 38.07 -20.66
N CYS A 12 18.18 38.74 -20.94
CA CYS A 12 17.07 38.92 -19.99
C CYS A 12 16.43 37.60 -19.54
N ILE A 13 16.31 36.61 -20.43
CA ILE A 13 15.79 35.26 -20.07
C ILE A 13 16.78 34.56 -19.13
N ARG A 14 18.07 34.61 -19.43
CA ARG A 14 19.14 34.01 -18.62
C ARG A 14 19.20 34.60 -17.22
N ASP A 15 19.13 35.93 -17.11
CA ASP A 15 19.14 36.63 -15.82
C ASP A 15 17.88 36.32 -15.00
N ARG A 16 16.71 36.24 -15.66
CA ARG A 16 15.46 35.86 -15.00
C ARG A 16 15.49 34.40 -14.51
N LEU A 17 16.03 33.48 -15.30
CA LEU A 17 16.23 32.10 -14.89
C LEU A 17 17.22 31.98 -13.73
N GLY A 18 18.31 32.75 -13.72
CA GLY A 18 19.24 32.86 -12.59
C GLY A 18 18.53 33.18 -11.30
N LYS A 19 17.80 34.32 -11.28
CA LYS A 19 17.04 34.76 -10.09
C LYS A 19 16.01 33.74 -9.60
N ILE A 20 15.38 32.97 -10.51
CA ILE A 20 14.44 31.91 -10.13
C ILE A 20 15.19 30.75 -9.47
N ARG A 21 16.34 30.36 -10.01
CA ARG A 21 17.20 29.31 -9.42
C ARG A 21 17.70 29.69 -8.03
N ASP A 22 18.23 30.89 -7.88
CA ASP A 22 18.69 31.41 -6.57
C ASP A 22 17.56 31.38 -5.53
N ARG A 23 16.31 31.65 -5.97
CA ARG A 23 15.13 31.57 -5.08
C ARG A 23 14.77 30.12 -4.75
N ILE A 24 14.89 29.19 -5.69
CA ILE A 24 14.68 27.76 -5.45
C ILE A 24 15.71 27.26 -4.44
N ASP A 25 17.00 27.58 -4.63
CA ASP A 25 18.09 27.16 -3.75
C ASP A 25 17.89 27.67 -2.31
N ALA A 26 17.37 28.90 -2.17
CA ALA A 26 17.02 29.44 -0.86
C ALA A 26 15.84 28.72 -0.19
N ILE A 27 14.81 28.32 -0.98
CA ILE A 27 13.69 27.51 -0.49
C ILE A 27 14.17 26.12 -0.09
N ASP A 28 15.01 25.48 -0.89
CA ASP A 28 15.55 24.14 -0.61
C ASP A 28 16.37 24.14 0.68
N SER A 29 17.15 25.21 0.94
CA SER A 29 17.87 25.39 2.20
C SER A 29 16.92 25.47 3.40
N GLN A 30 15.83 26.23 3.28
CA GLN A 30 14.82 26.33 4.34
C GLN A 30 14.09 25.00 4.57
N LEU A 31 13.76 24.27 3.49
CA LEU A 31 13.16 22.95 3.60
C LEU A 31 14.08 21.96 4.32
N LEU A 32 15.39 21.97 4.01
CA LEU A 32 16.38 21.13 4.68
C LEU A 32 16.46 21.44 6.18
N GLU A 33 16.47 22.72 6.57
CA GLU A 33 16.46 23.14 7.97
C GLU A 33 15.20 22.65 8.69
N LEU A 34 14.02 22.86 8.11
CA LEU A 34 12.74 22.46 8.70
C LEU A 34 12.58 20.94 8.83
N ILE A 35 13.02 20.17 7.82
CA ILE A 35 13.01 18.71 7.87
C ILE A 35 13.97 18.21 8.96
N SER A 36 15.16 18.80 9.07
CA SER A 36 16.13 18.47 10.11
C SER A 36 15.62 18.80 11.51
N GLU A 37 14.93 19.92 11.68
CA GLU A 37 14.29 20.27 12.95
C GLU A 37 13.18 19.28 13.33
N ARG A 38 12.32 18.94 12.36
CA ARG A 38 11.28 17.93 12.56
C ARG A 38 11.87 16.57 12.97
N ALA A 39 13.00 16.17 12.39
CA ALA A 39 13.70 14.94 12.75
C ALA A 39 14.22 14.97 14.20
N ARG A 40 14.77 16.11 14.66
CA ARG A 40 15.18 16.28 16.07
C ARG A 40 13.98 16.19 17.01
N CYS A 41 12.87 16.85 16.69
CA CYS A 41 11.64 16.72 17.48
C CYS A 41 11.15 15.27 17.57
N ALA A 42 11.27 14.47 16.50
CA ALA A 42 10.92 13.05 16.53
C ALA A 42 11.82 12.28 17.51
N GLN A 43 13.13 12.51 17.48
CA GLN A 43 14.07 11.88 18.44
C GLN A 43 13.78 12.27 19.89
N GLU A 44 13.40 13.54 20.15
CA GLU A 44 12.99 14.00 21.48
C GLU A 44 11.71 13.28 21.94
N VAL A 45 10.72 13.11 21.06
CA VAL A 45 9.50 12.33 21.36
C VAL A 45 9.83 10.88 21.67
N ALA A 46 10.76 10.26 20.93
CA ALA A 46 11.21 8.91 21.19
C ALA A 46 11.83 8.77 22.59
N GLN A 47 12.70 9.72 22.96
CA GLN A 47 13.34 9.72 24.28
C GLN A 47 12.31 9.84 25.40
N VAL A 48 11.34 10.74 25.27
CA VAL A 48 10.24 10.91 26.26
C VAL A 48 9.43 9.63 26.41
N LYS A 49 9.11 8.93 25.29
CA LYS A 49 8.39 7.66 25.33
C LYS A 49 9.20 6.54 26.01
N LEU A 50 10.51 6.47 25.74
CA LEU A 50 11.42 5.51 26.37
C LEU A 50 11.53 5.76 27.86
N ASP A 51 11.66 7.02 28.28
CA ASP A 51 11.74 7.39 29.69
C ASP A 51 10.43 7.07 30.43
N ALA A 52 9.29 7.31 29.79
CA ALA A 52 7.98 6.96 30.36
C ALA A 52 7.77 5.44 30.47
N SER A 53 8.27 4.65 29.51
CA SER A 53 8.13 3.18 29.52
C SER A 53 8.99 2.48 30.55
N GLN A 54 10.01 3.15 31.14
CA GLN A 54 10.77 2.60 32.26
C GLN A 54 9.93 2.47 33.53
N SER A 55 8.81 3.16 33.61
CA SER A 55 7.87 3.10 34.74
C SER A 55 6.64 2.22 34.46
N ASP A 56 6.39 1.81 33.20
CA ASP A 56 5.25 0.99 32.78
C ASP A 56 5.70 -0.35 32.19
N GLU A 57 4.91 -1.42 32.41
CA GLU A 57 5.22 -2.77 31.89
C GLU A 57 5.00 -2.91 30.36
N ALA A 58 4.39 -1.93 29.69
CA ALA A 58 4.09 -1.97 28.27
C ALA A 58 5.20 -1.33 27.42
N PRO A 59 5.62 -1.96 26.29
CA PRO A 59 6.60 -1.36 25.41
C PRO A 59 6.04 -0.08 24.76
N PRO A 60 6.88 0.95 24.50
CA PRO A 60 6.43 2.19 23.92
C PRO A 60 5.93 2.00 22.49
N VAL A 61 4.78 2.60 22.17
CA VAL A 61 4.23 2.60 20.81
C VAL A 61 4.79 3.81 20.05
N PHE A 62 5.67 3.55 19.06
CA PHE A 62 6.28 4.60 18.26
C PHE A 62 5.41 5.00 17.08
N TYR A 63 4.88 4.04 16.32
CA TYR A 63 4.01 4.31 15.17
C TYR A 63 2.54 4.39 15.60
N ARG A 64 1.86 5.44 15.18
CA ARG A 64 0.47 5.73 15.47
C ARG A 64 -0.29 6.00 14.17
N PRO A 65 -0.94 4.97 13.60
CA PRO A 65 -1.63 5.07 12.30
C PRO A 65 -2.69 6.17 12.27
N GLU A 66 -3.48 6.33 13.34
CA GLU A 66 -4.51 7.35 13.46
C GLU A 66 -3.92 8.77 13.41
N ARG A 67 -2.77 8.97 14.04
CA ARG A 67 -2.10 10.27 14.03
C ARG A 67 -1.52 10.59 12.67
N GLU A 68 -0.93 9.61 12.00
CA GLU A 68 -0.44 9.76 10.63
C GLU A 68 -1.58 10.14 9.70
N ALA A 69 -2.71 9.42 9.75
CA ALA A 69 -3.89 9.71 8.93
C ALA A 69 -4.40 11.13 9.15
N GLN A 70 -4.50 11.60 10.42
CA GLN A 70 -4.90 12.96 10.77
C GLN A 70 -3.93 14.01 10.20
N VAL A 71 -2.62 13.78 10.33
CA VAL A 71 -1.59 14.71 9.83
C VAL A 71 -1.66 14.83 8.31
N LEU A 72 -1.71 13.68 7.59
CA LEU A 72 -1.78 13.69 6.13
C LEU A 72 -3.04 14.36 5.62
N ARG A 73 -4.18 14.14 6.26
CA ARG A 73 -5.44 14.80 5.92
C ARG A 73 -5.36 16.31 6.12
N ALA A 74 -4.87 16.76 7.27
CA ALA A 74 -4.69 18.18 7.54
C ALA A 74 -3.74 18.87 6.54
N ILE A 75 -2.73 18.16 6.05
CA ILE A 75 -1.82 18.64 5.01
C ILE A 75 -2.53 18.76 3.67
N GLN A 76 -3.32 17.77 3.29
CA GLN A 76 -4.10 17.78 2.04
C GLN A 76 -5.13 18.91 2.02
N GLU A 77 -5.85 19.13 3.12
CA GLU A 77 -6.85 20.20 3.28
C GLU A 77 -6.21 21.61 3.20
N ARG A 78 -4.98 21.77 3.70
CA ARG A 78 -4.25 23.02 3.70
C ARG A 78 -3.46 23.28 2.43
N ASN A 79 -3.39 22.33 1.51
CA ASN A 79 -2.59 22.45 0.29
C ASN A 79 -3.17 23.54 -0.64
N PRO A 80 -2.46 24.65 -0.90
CA PRO A 80 -2.94 25.70 -1.79
C PRO A 80 -2.63 25.41 -3.27
N GLY A 81 -2.05 24.24 -3.61
CA GLY A 81 -1.47 23.97 -4.92
C GLY A 81 -0.09 24.64 -5.10
N PRO A 82 0.54 24.53 -6.25
CA PRO A 82 0.12 23.90 -7.51
C PRO A 82 0.27 22.37 -7.58
N LEU A 83 0.92 21.74 -6.58
CA LEU A 83 1.03 20.29 -6.53
C LEU A 83 -0.30 19.67 -6.10
N ALA A 84 -0.63 18.49 -6.66
CA ALA A 84 -1.80 17.72 -6.24
C ALA A 84 -1.67 17.28 -4.76
N SER A 85 -2.79 17.23 -4.05
CA SER A 85 -2.80 16.90 -2.62
C SER A 85 -2.23 15.52 -2.32
N GLU A 86 -2.44 14.55 -3.22
CA GLU A 86 -1.88 13.20 -3.11
C GLU A 86 -0.35 13.19 -3.20
N HIS A 87 0.24 14.04 -4.06
CA HIS A 87 1.69 14.17 -4.18
C HIS A 87 2.29 14.78 -2.92
N ILE A 88 1.66 15.83 -2.37
CA ILE A 88 2.09 16.42 -1.12
C ILE A 88 1.99 15.42 0.03
N ALA A 89 0.90 14.67 0.12
CA ALA A 89 0.74 13.60 1.13
C ALA A 89 1.85 12.54 1.03
N SER A 90 2.24 12.14 -0.19
CA SER A 90 3.33 11.19 -0.40
C SER A 90 4.68 11.74 0.09
N VAL A 91 5.00 13.00 -0.21
CA VAL A 91 6.22 13.66 0.29
C VAL A 91 6.24 13.70 1.82
N PHE A 92 5.13 14.08 2.44
CA PHE A 92 5.06 14.13 3.90
C PHE A 92 5.12 12.74 4.54
N ARG A 93 4.58 11.71 3.89
CA ARG A 93 4.72 10.32 4.35
C ARG A 93 6.19 9.89 4.37
N GLU A 94 6.96 10.19 3.32
CA GLU A 94 8.39 9.87 3.29
C GLU A 94 9.18 10.61 4.39
N ILE A 95 8.85 11.89 4.63
CA ILE A 95 9.45 12.65 5.74
C ILE A 95 9.09 12.00 7.09
N MET A 96 7.83 11.59 7.29
CA MET A 96 7.39 10.94 8.53
C MET A 96 8.04 9.58 8.71
N SER A 97 8.09 8.76 7.66
CA SER A 97 8.75 7.46 7.65
C SER A 97 10.23 7.56 8.01
N SER A 98 10.94 8.51 7.40
CA SER A 98 12.36 8.73 7.67
C SER A 98 12.61 9.21 9.11
N CYS A 99 11.74 10.07 9.65
CA CYS A 99 11.85 10.49 11.04
C CYS A 99 11.55 9.34 12.02
N LEU A 100 10.53 8.53 11.72
CA LEU A 100 10.17 7.38 12.54
C LEU A 100 11.29 6.32 12.56
N ALA A 101 11.96 6.12 11.43
CA ALA A 101 13.10 5.20 11.36
C ALA A 101 14.29 5.62 12.25
N LEU A 102 14.41 6.90 12.63
CA LEU A 102 15.37 7.37 13.63
C LEU A 102 14.97 6.99 15.06
N GLU A 103 13.68 6.78 15.30
CA GLU A 103 13.15 6.30 16.58
C GLU A 103 13.25 4.77 16.66
N GLN A 104 12.57 4.10 15.72
CA GLN A 104 12.56 2.65 15.54
C GLN A 104 12.19 2.33 14.08
N PRO A 105 13.07 1.68 13.30
CA PRO A 105 12.72 1.19 11.97
C PRO A 105 11.59 0.17 12.07
N LEU A 106 10.49 0.39 11.33
CA LEU A 106 9.36 -0.52 11.31
C LEU A 106 9.66 -1.74 10.43
N SER A 107 9.51 -2.92 11.00
CA SER A 107 9.56 -4.19 10.28
C SER A 107 8.17 -4.57 9.77
N VAL A 108 8.03 -4.84 8.47
CA VAL A 108 6.73 -5.08 7.82
C VAL A 108 6.76 -6.38 7.03
N ALA A 109 6.02 -7.39 7.50
CA ALA A 109 5.82 -8.63 6.76
C ALA A 109 4.86 -8.42 5.58
N PHE A 110 5.17 -8.99 4.42
CA PHE A 110 4.29 -8.93 3.25
C PHE A 110 4.30 -10.27 2.49
N LEU A 111 3.28 -10.50 1.65
CA LEU A 111 3.25 -11.68 0.78
C LEU A 111 4.30 -11.53 -0.32
N GLY A 112 5.41 -12.27 -0.17
CA GLY A 112 6.54 -12.27 -1.09
C GLY A 112 6.28 -13.00 -2.40
N PRO A 113 7.32 -13.09 -3.25
CA PRO A 113 8.67 -12.57 -3.04
C PRO A 113 8.80 -11.06 -3.16
N GLU A 114 10.04 -10.52 -3.14
CA GLU A 114 10.31 -9.12 -3.42
C GLU A 114 9.89 -8.75 -4.86
N GLY A 115 9.59 -7.46 -5.08
CA GLY A 115 9.09 -6.94 -6.37
C GLY A 115 7.60 -7.20 -6.62
N THR A 116 6.86 -7.74 -5.65
CA THR A 116 5.40 -7.96 -5.75
C THR A 116 4.60 -6.69 -5.42
N TYR A 117 3.33 -6.65 -5.83
CA TYR A 117 2.40 -5.58 -5.44
C TYR A 117 2.16 -5.51 -3.93
N SER A 118 2.31 -6.62 -3.20
CA SER A 118 2.25 -6.63 -1.74
C SER A 118 3.39 -5.84 -1.11
N GLN A 119 4.62 -5.96 -1.64
CA GLN A 119 5.73 -5.10 -1.21
C GLN A 119 5.49 -3.64 -1.58
N ALA A 120 5.02 -3.38 -2.80
CA ALA A 120 4.70 -2.02 -3.23
C ALA A 120 3.63 -1.38 -2.33
N ALA A 121 2.61 -2.13 -1.91
CA ALA A 121 1.61 -1.69 -0.95
C ALA A 121 2.22 -1.37 0.42
N ALA A 122 3.10 -2.23 0.93
CA ALA A 122 3.80 -2.00 2.19
C ALA A 122 4.63 -0.70 2.16
N LEU A 123 5.42 -0.50 1.12
CA LEU A 123 6.23 0.72 0.94
C LEU A 123 5.37 1.96 0.69
N LYS A 124 4.25 1.83 -0.02
CA LYS A 124 3.29 2.94 -0.21
C LYS A 124 2.69 3.42 1.12
N HIS A 125 2.43 2.51 2.04
CA HIS A 125 1.80 2.83 3.33
C HIS A 125 2.81 3.32 4.36
N PHE A 126 3.90 2.60 4.56
CA PHE A 126 4.88 2.87 5.61
C PHE A 126 6.04 3.77 5.18
N GLY A 127 6.17 4.07 3.87
CA GLY A 127 7.30 4.80 3.27
C GLY A 127 8.55 3.92 3.07
N GLN A 128 9.54 4.51 2.41
CA GLN A 128 10.75 3.79 1.97
C GLN A 128 11.72 3.44 3.12
N SER A 129 11.55 4.05 4.29
CA SER A 129 12.40 3.78 5.47
C SER A 129 11.93 2.57 6.28
N ALA A 130 10.78 1.97 5.96
CA ALA A 130 10.35 0.70 6.54
C ALA A 130 11.24 -0.46 6.06
N VAL A 131 11.32 -1.52 6.85
CA VAL A 131 12.08 -2.74 6.55
C VAL A 131 11.12 -3.85 6.13
N PRO A 132 10.85 -4.01 4.81
CA PRO A 132 9.91 -5.02 4.33
C PRO A 132 10.53 -6.41 4.40
N GLN A 133 9.74 -7.42 4.85
CA GLN A 133 10.13 -8.82 4.97
C GLN A 133 9.17 -9.72 4.20
N GLY A 134 9.63 -10.27 3.07
CA GLY A 134 8.84 -11.15 2.22
C GLY A 134 8.56 -12.51 2.86
N GLN A 135 7.29 -12.91 2.90
CA GLN A 135 6.83 -14.18 3.45
C GLN A 135 6.27 -15.08 2.34
N ALA A 136 6.45 -16.39 2.48
CA ALA A 136 6.05 -17.35 1.45
C ALA A 136 4.52 -17.57 1.35
N SER A 137 3.74 -17.11 2.33
CA SER A 137 2.27 -17.23 2.33
C SER A 137 1.63 -16.18 3.23
N ILE A 138 0.34 -15.90 2.99
CA ILE A 138 -0.48 -15.02 3.83
C ILE A 138 -0.47 -15.48 5.28
N HIS A 139 -0.64 -16.77 5.53
CA HIS A 139 -0.60 -17.34 6.87
C HIS A 139 0.73 -17.04 7.59
N LYS A 140 1.87 -17.08 6.87
CA LYS A 140 3.17 -16.70 7.46
C LYS A 140 3.27 -15.22 7.77
N VAL A 141 2.63 -14.34 6.97
CA VAL A 141 2.55 -12.90 7.29
C VAL A 141 1.84 -12.70 8.63
N PHE A 142 0.68 -13.33 8.83
CA PHE A 142 -0.04 -13.27 10.11
C PHE A 142 0.84 -13.73 11.27
N ARG A 143 1.49 -14.89 11.14
CA ARG A 143 2.36 -15.43 12.20
C ARG A 143 3.53 -14.54 12.54
N GLN A 144 4.17 -13.89 11.56
CA GLN A 144 5.27 -12.95 11.82
C GLN A 144 4.84 -11.79 12.74
N VAL A 145 3.63 -11.30 12.57
CA VAL A 145 3.09 -10.23 13.41
C VAL A 145 2.63 -10.79 14.76
N GLU A 146 1.98 -11.94 14.81
CA GLU A 146 1.55 -12.61 16.05
C GLU A 146 2.72 -12.91 16.99
N GLU A 147 3.82 -13.40 16.41
CA GLU A 147 5.05 -13.76 17.13
C GLU A 147 5.95 -12.53 17.44
N ARG A 148 5.53 -11.32 17.04
CA ARG A 148 6.30 -10.05 17.20
C ARG A 148 7.68 -10.08 16.51
N LEU A 149 7.81 -10.85 15.43
CA LEU A 149 8.99 -10.85 14.57
C LEU A 149 8.93 -9.71 13.54
N CYS A 150 7.73 -9.25 13.22
CA CYS A 150 7.46 -8.02 12.50
C CYS A 150 6.45 -7.18 13.28
N ASP A 151 6.57 -5.85 13.15
CA ASP A 151 5.66 -4.90 13.79
C ASP A 151 4.28 -4.90 13.13
N TYR A 152 4.26 -4.98 11.80
CA TYR A 152 3.05 -4.96 10.98
C TYR A 152 3.10 -6.02 9.87
N GLY A 153 1.92 -6.31 9.30
CA GLY A 153 1.78 -7.17 8.14
C GLY A 153 0.94 -6.51 7.04
N VAL A 154 1.26 -6.78 5.79
CA VAL A 154 0.46 -6.34 4.63
C VAL A 154 0.03 -7.53 3.82
N VAL A 155 -1.28 -7.72 3.69
CA VAL A 155 -1.90 -8.84 2.98
C VAL A 155 -2.95 -8.37 1.98
N PRO A 156 -3.05 -8.99 0.79
CA PRO A 156 -4.13 -8.68 -0.14
C PRO A 156 -5.46 -9.21 0.43
N VAL A 157 -6.52 -8.43 0.33
CA VAL A 157 -7.88 -8.84 0.75
C VAL A 157 -8.83 -8.94 -0.43
N GLU A 158 -8.63 -8.13 -1.45
CA GLU A 158 -9.50 -8.08 -2.62
C GLU A 158 -8.76 -7.56 -3.84
N ASN A 159 -9.11 -8.13 -5.00
CA ASN A 159 -8.76 -7.55 -6.30
C ASN A 159 -10.04 -7.23 -7.07
N SER A 160 -10.12 -6.07 -7.72
CA SER A 160 -11.32 -5.61 -8.42
C SER A 160 -11.74 -6.51 -9.59
N THR A 161 -10.84 -7.35 -10.10
CA THR A 161 -11.08 -8.29 -11.20
C THR A 161 -11.34 -9.70 -10.69
N GLU A 162 -10.57 -10.16 -9.70
CA GLU A 162 -10.57 -11.55 -9.21
C GLU A 162 -11.47 -11.75 -7.97
N GLY A 163 -11.87 -10.64 -7.32
CA GLY A 163 -12.68 -10.68 -6.10
C GLY A 163 -11.88 -10.89 -4.83
N MET A 164 -12.51 -11.50 -3.83
CA MET A 164 -11.95 -11.63 -2.49
C MET A 164 -10.84 -12.69 -2.39
N VAL A 165 -9.78 -12.33 -1.65
CA VAL A 165 -8.69 -13.25 -1.30
C VAL A 165 -9.10 -14.09 -0.08
N GLY A 166 -9.71 -15.24 -0.36
CA GLY A 166 -10.27 -16.11 0.67
C GLY A 166 -9.31 -16.52 1.77
N GLN A 167 -8.02 -16.71 1.46
CA GLN A 167 -7.00 -17.06 2.45
C GLN A 167 -6.83 -16.00 3.54
N THR A 168 -6.92 -14.72 3.17
CA THR A 168 -6.83 -13.61 4.14
C THR A 168 -8.00 -13.63 5.11
N LEU A 169 -9.23 -13.82 4.61
CA LEU A 169 -10.43 -13.93 5.44
C LEU A 169 -10.37 -15.16 6.36
N ASP A 170 -9.86 -16.27 5.85
CA ASP A 170 -9.69 -17.50 6.62
C ASP A 170 -8.69 -17.33 7.79
N CYS A 171 -7.61 -16.55 7.60
CA CYS A 171 -6.66 -16.27 8.67
C CYS A 171 -7.29 -15.46 9.81
N PHE A 172 -8.19 -14.52 9.52
CA PHE A 172 -8.88 -13.75 10.57
C PHE A 172 -9.81 -14.57 11.46
N LEU A 173 -10.23 -15.78 11.02
CA LEU A 173 -11.01 -16.68 11.87
C LEU A 173 -10.23 -17.20 13.09
N GLU A 174 -8.92 -17.26 12.98
CA GLU A 174 -8.04 -17.89 13.96
C GLU A 174 -7.06 -16.88 14.61
N SER A 175 -6.88 -15.72 13.99
CA SER A 175 -5.89 -14.72 14.40
C SER A 175 -6.47 -13.65 15.31
N PRO A 176 -5.76 -13.25 16.39
CA PRO A 176 -6.15 -12.13 17.23
C PRO A 176 -5.74 -10.77 16.66
N LEU A 177 -5.11 -10.73 15.48
CA LEU A 177 -4.62 -9.49 14.89
C LEU A 177 -5.76 -8.57 14.50
N GLN A 178 -5.49 -7.27 14.57
CA GLN A 178 -6.41 -6.21 14.20
C GLN A 178 -6.06 -5.65 12.82
N ILE A 179 -7.06 -5.11 12.12
CA ILE A 179 -6.84 -4.31 10.93
C ILE A 179 -6.54 -2.88 11.39
N THR A 180 -5.33 -2.41 11.07
CA THR A 180 -4.85 -1.07 11.48
C THR A 180 -4.87 -0.06 10.34
N GLY A 181 -5.17 -0.51 9.12
CA GLY A 181 -5.27 0.33 7.93
C GLY A 181 -5.60 -0.46 6.68
N GLU A 182 -5.93 0.27 5.63
CA GLU A 182 -6.13 -0.30 4.29
C GLU A 182 -5.33 0.46 3.23
N ILE A 183 -4.99 -0.22 2.15
CA ILE A 183 -4.23 0.33 1.03
C ILE A 183 -4.90 -0.09 -0.26
N GLU A 184 -5.24 0.86 -1.09
CA GLU A 184 -5.64 0.61 -2.48
C GLU A 184 -4.45 0.85 -3.40
N LEU A 185 -4.11 -0.13 -4.22
CA LEU A 185 -3.01 -0.05 -5.16
C LEU A 185 -3.48 -0.42 -6.57
N PRO A 186 -3.41 0.51 -7.53
CA PRO A 186 -3.63 0.19 -8.94
C PRO A 186 -2.62 -0.86 -9.40
N VAL A 187 -3.09 -1.88 -10.11
CA VAL A 187 -2.25 -2.93 -10.69
C VAL A 187 -1.88 -2.50 -12.10
N VAL A 188 -0.64 -2.05 -12.27
CA VAL A 188 -0.10 -1.64 -13.57
C VAL A 188 0.99 -2.60 -13.98
N HIS A 189 0.80 -3.26 -15.10
CA HIS A 189 1.74 -4.23 -15.64
C HIS A 189 2.64 -3.61 -16.70
N HIS A 190 3.92 -3.89 -16.62
CA HIS A 190 4.93 -3.51 -17.61
C HIS A 190 5.58 -4.76 -18.19
N LEU A 191 6.02 -4.68 -19.44
CA LEU A 191 6.93 -5.68 -20.03
C LEU A 191 8.35 -5.27 -19.73
N LEU A 192 9.04 -6.04 -18.92
CA LEU A 192 10.36 -5.76 -18.38
C LEU A 192 11.38 -6.75 -18.92
N ALA A 193 12.60 -6.31 -19.21
CA ALA A 193 13.70 -7.16 -19.63
C ALA A 193 15.05 -6.67 -19.10
N GLY A 194 16.09 -7.46 -19.24
CA GLY A 194 17.45 -7.07 -18.86
C GLY A 194 17.91 -5.81 -19.59
N GLN A 195 18.86 -5.09 -18.99
CA GLN A 195 19.36 -3.81 -19.53
C GLN A 195 19.84 -3.93 -20.97
N GLY A 196 19.42 -2.98 -21.81
CA GLY A 196 19.80 -2.91 -23.23
C GLY A 196 19.03 -3.85 -24.15
N ALA A 197 18.13 -4.72 -23.63
CA ALA A 197 17.32 -5.61 -24.43
C ALA A 197 16.30 -4.82 -25.28
N GLN A 198 16.07 -5.31 -26.50
CA GLN A 198 15.04 -4.77 -27.38
C GLN A 198 13.86 -5.75 -27.47
N GLN A 199 12.67 -5.24 -27.76
CA GLN A 199 11.48 -6.09 -27.90
C GLN A 199 11.64 -7.21 -28.95
N SER A 200 12.46 -6.99 -29.99
CA SER A 200 12.82 -7.98 -31.00
C SER A 200 13.64 -9.15 -30.48
N ASP A 201 14.32 -9.00 -29.36
CA ASP A 201 15.22 -10.00 -28.80
C ASP A 201 14.48 -11.00 -27.92
N ILE A 202 13.21 -10.71 -27.59
CA ILE A 202 12.43 -11.49 -26.64
C ILE A 202 11.96 -12.81 -27.28
N GLN A 203 12.34 -13.90 -26.63
CA GLN A 203 12.02 -15.28 -27.02
C GLN A 203 11.03 -15.96 -26.07
N LEU A 204 10.88 -15.44 -24.84
CA LEU A 204 9.98 -15.99 -23.82
C LEU A 204 9.44 -14.84 -22.95
N ILE A 205 8.14 -14.90 -22.66
CA ILE A 205 7.48 -13.97 -21.72
C ILE A 205 7.04 -14.75 -20.48
N LEU A 206 7.45 -14.26 -19.32
CA LEU A 206 7.10 -14.80 -18.02
C LEU A 206 6.12 -13.86 -17.29
N GLY A 207 5.20 -14.44 -16.53
CA GLY A 207 4.29 -13.68 -15.66
C GLY A 207 3.51 -14.62 -14.75
N HIS A 208 2.96 -14.10 -13.69
CA HIS A 208 1.93 -14.84 -12.97
C HIS A 208 0.74 -15.11 -13.90
N GLU A 209 0.05 -16.24 -13.74
CA GLU A 209 -1.05 -16.64 -14.64
C GLU A 209 -2.09 -15.51 -14.81
N GLN A 210 -2.45 -14.84 -13.73
CA GLN A 210 -3.38 -13.70 -13.75
C GLN A 210 -2.83 -12.54 -14.57
N ALA A 211 -1.55 -12.19 -14.42
CA ALA A 211 -0.93 -11.09 -15.16
C ALA A 211 -0.85 -11.39 -16.67
N LEU A 212 -0.54 -12.64 -17.04
CA LEU A 212 -0.59 -13.09 -18.42
C LEU A 212 -2.01 -12.99 -19.01
N GLY A 213 -3.04 -13.34 -18.21
CA GLY A 213 -4.44 -13.18 -18.58
C GLY A 213 -4.86 -11.73 -18.74
N GLN A 214 -4.45 -10.86 -17.84
CA GLN A 214 -4.76 -9.43 -17.81
C GLN A 214 -4.05 -8.61 -18.91
N CYS A 215 -2.98 -9.15 -19.51
CA CYS A 215 -2.24 -8.54 -20.61
C CYS A 215 -2.45 -9.25 -21.96
N ARG A 216 -3.43 -10.14 -22.04
CA ARG A 216 -3.58 -11.07 -23.18
C ARG A 216 -3.76 -10.36 -24.51
N GLN A 217 -4.65 -9.38 -24.58
CA GLN A 217 -4.96 -8.69 -25.84
C GLN A 217 -3.76 -7.88 -26.34
N TRP A 218 -3.07 -7.21 -25.41
CA TRP A 218 -1.85 -6.48 -25.74
C TRP A 218 -0.76 -7.42 -26.28
N LEU A 219 -0.52 -8.55 -25.60
CA LEU A 219 0.47 -9.56 -26.00
C LEU A 219 0.13 -10.21 -27.35
N ASP A 220 -1.14 -10.50 -27.60
CA ASP A 220 -1.61 -11.08 -28.87
C ASP A 220 -1.41 -10.10 -30.05
N SER A 221 -1.49 -8.81 -29.78
CA SER A 221 -1.32 -7.76 -30.81
C SER A 221 0.14 -7.42 -31.10
N HIS A 222 1.01 -7.42 -30.06
CA HIS A 222 2.38 -6.93 -30.18
C HIS A 222 3.44 -8.04 -30.26
N LEU A 223 3.19 -9.18 -29.60
CA LEU A 223 4.11 -10.32 -29.49
C LEU A 223 3.40 -11.65 -29.71
N PRO A 224 2.63 -11.82 -30.82
CA PRO A 224 1.79 -12.99 -31.02
C PRO A 224 2.55 -14.32 -31.15
N LYS A 225 3.82 -14.26 -31.53
CA LYS A 225 4.66 -15.46 -31.78
C LYS A 225 5.54 -15.84 -30.60
N VAL A 226 5.65 -14.98 -29.58
CA VAL A 226 6.50 -15.23 -28.43
C VAL A 226 5.75 -16.13 -27.42
N PRO A 227 6.31 -17.27 -27.03
CA PRO A 227 5.72 -18.15 -26.04
C PRO A 227 5.61 -17.46 -24.66
N ARG A 228 4.62 -17.89 -23.90
CA ARG A 228 4.31 -17.36 -22.56
C ARG A 228 4.34 -18.50 -21.57
N GLU A 229 4.97 -18.29 -20.44
CA GLU A 229 5.08 -19.28 -19.36
C GLU A 229 4.62 -18.66 -18.04
N ALA A 230 3.74 -19.37 -17.33
CA ALA A 230 3.30 -18.95 -16.02
C ALA A 230 4.34 -19.30 -14.96
N VAL A 231 4.62 -18.34 -14.07
CA VAL A 231 5.51 -18.50 -12.92
C VAL A 231 4.78 -18.16 -11.62
N ALA A 232 5.36 -18.49 -10.49
CA ALA A 232 4.73 -18.37 -9.18
C ALA A 232 4.35 -16.95 -8.79
N SER A 233 5.04 -15.93 -9.34
CA SER A 233 4.73 -14.50 -9.07
C SER A 233 5.34 -13.58 -10.13
N ASN A 234 4.82 -12.34 -10.20
CA ASN A 234 5.40 -11.30 -11.06
C ASN A 234 6.80 -10.88 -10.61
N GLY A 235 7.11 -10.95 -9.31
CA GLY A 235 8.46 -10.74 -8.79
C GLY A 235 9.44 -11.79 -9.31
N GLU A 236 9.05 -13.05 -9.36
CA GLU A 236 9.85 -14.12 -9.95
C GLU A 236 10.03 -13.94 -11.47
N ALA A 237 8.98 -13.53 -12.18
CA ALA A 237 9.07 -13.19 -13.60
C ALA A 237 10.12 -12.09 -13.85
N ALA A 238 10.09 -11.02 -13.06
CA ALA A 238 11.05 -9.92 -13.15
C ALA A 238 12.48 -10.38 -12.82
N ARG A 239 12.66 -11.14 -11.75
CA ARG A 239 13.96 -11.68 -11.36
C ARG A 239 14.59 -12.51 -12.48
N ARG A 240 13.82 -13.41 -13.09
CA ARG A 240 14.29 -14.24 -14.21
C ARG A 240 14.60 -13.40 -15.45
N ALA A 241 13.78 -12.40 -15.76
CA ALA A 241 14.04 -11.49 -16.87
C ALA A 241 15.35 -10.69 -16.70
N GLY A 242 15.81 -10.48 -15.47
CA GLY A 242 17.09 -9.80 -15.20
C GLY A 242 18.34 -10.65 -15.42
N VAL A 243 18.20 -11.98 -15.42
CA VAL A 243 19.36 -12.90 -15.48
C VAL A 243 19.35 -13.81 -16.71
N GLU A 244 18.21 -14.00 -17.37
CA GLU A 244 18.05 -14.88 -18.52
C GLU A 244 17.96 -14.05 -19.81
N ALA A 245 18.90 -14.25 -20.72
CA ALA A 245 18.89 -13.55 -22.01
C ALA A 245 17.67 -13.97 -22.87
N GLY A 246 17.05 -13.01 -23.53
CA GLY A 246 15.87 -13.25 -24.37
C GLY A 246 14.56 -13.47 -23.58
N VAL A 247 14.57 -13.29 -22.26
CA VAL A 247 13.40 -13.40 -21.40
C VAL A 247 12.87 -12.03 -21.04
N ALA A 248 11.55 -11.83 -21.14
CA ALA A 248 10.85 -10.68 -20.58
C ALA A 248 9.89 -11.11 -19.47
N GLY A 249 9.74 -10.30 -18.44
CA GLY A 249 8.84 -10.51 -17.32
C GLY A 249 7.71 -9.50 -17.32
N ILE A 250 6.48 -9.93 -16.98
CA ILE A 250 5.36 -9.03 -16.70
C ILE A 250 5.36 -8.74 -15.20
N ALA A 251 5.63 -7.49 -14.82
CA ALA A 251 5.65 -7.07 -13.42
C ALA A 251 5.33 -5.57 -13.26
N GLY A 252 5.28 -5.12 -11.99
CA GLY A 252 5.09 -3.71 -11.64
C GLY A 252 6.41 -2.93 -11.65
N GLU A 253 6.31 -1.61 -11.51
CA GLU A 253 7.43 -0.67 -11.51
C GLU A 253 8.48 -0.97 -10.41
N LEU A 254 8.02 -1.37 -9.21
CA LEU A 254 8.92 -1.71 -8.11
C LEU A 254 9.90 -2.84 -8.50
N ALA A 255 9.41 -3.85 -9.21
CA ALA A 255 10.24 -4.96 -9.67
C ALA A 255 11.27 -4.51 -10.73
N ALA A 256 10.91 -3.55 -11.59
CA ALA A 256 11.85 -2.97 -12.56
C ALA A 256 13.03 -2.30 -11.85
N GLY A 257 12.76 -1.46 -10.85
CA GLY A 257 13.80 -0.81 -10.05
C GLY A 257 14.66 -1.80 -9.26
N LEU A 258 14.04 -2.77 -8.59
CA LEU A 258 14.71 -3.76 -7.74
C LEU A 258 15.70 -4.62 -8.55
N HIS A 259 15.31 -5.06 -9.74
CA HIS A 259 16.13 -5.93 -10.60
C HIS A 259 16.88 -5.17 -11.70
N GLN A 260 16.87 -3.83 -11.69
CA GLN A 260 17.54 -2.96 -12.67
C GLN A 260 17.16 -3.32 -14.12
N LEU A 261 15.86 -3.50 -14.37
CA LEU A 261 15.31 -3.87 -15.66
C LEU A 261 14.93 -2.66 -16.49
N ASP A 262 15.05 -2.78 -17.81
CA ASP A 262 14.48 -1.84 -18.75
C ASP A 262 13.00 -2.13 -18.99
N THR A 263 12.19 -1.07 -19.06
CA THR A 263 10.78 -1.18 -19.40
C THR A 263 10.61 -1.11 -20.91
N LEU A 264 10.33 -2.25 -21.55
CA LEU A 264 10.13 -2.35 -23.00
C LEU A 264 8.76 -1.80 -23.41
N ALA A 265 7.76 -1.99 -22.57
CA ALA A 265 6.43 -1.41 -22.76
C ALA A 265 5.76 -1.16 -21.41
N SER A 266 5.12 -0.01 -21.28
CA SER A 266 4.45 0.42 -20.05
C SER A 266 2.94 0.23 -20.14
N ALA A 267 2.32 -0.10 -18.98
CA ALA A 267 0.86 -0.18 -18.84
C ALA A 267 0.21 -1.09 -19.88
N ILE A 268 0.71 -2.33 -19.97
CA ILE A 268 0.29 -3.31 -21.00
C ILE A 268 -0.97 -4.11 -20.63
N GLN A 269 -1.57 -3.86 -19.46
CA GLN A 269 -2.81 -4.52 -19.03
C GLN A 269 -4.00 -4.09 -19.91
N ASP A 270 -4.90 -5.03 -20.17
CA ASP A 270 -6.08 -4.82 -21.02
C ASP A 270 -7.14 -3.91 -20.36
N SER A 271 -7.16 -3.83 -19.02
CA SER A 271 -8.04 -2.95 -18.25
C SER A 271 -7.23 -2.02 -17.34
N SER A 272 -7.56 -0.73 -17.39
CA SER A 272 -6.91 0.30 -16.54
C SER A 272 -7.54 0.41 -15.14
N THR A 273 -8.63 -0.30 -14.86
CA THR A 273 -9.38 -0.18 -13.60
C THR A 273 -8.99 -1.25 -12.56
N ASN A 274 -8.01 -2.10 -12.88
CA ASN A 274 -7.58 -3.15 -11.96
C ASN A 274 -6.88 -2.55 -10.73
N THR A 275 -7.46 -2.79 -9.57
CA THR A 275 -6.95 -2.31 -8.27
C THR A 275 -6.98 -3.46 -7.27
N THR A 276 -5.94 -3.58 -6.48
CA THR A 276 -5.90 -4.52 -5.35
C THR A 276 -5.97 -3.73 -4.05
N ARG A 277 -6.85 -4.18 -3.18
CA ARG A 277 -6.97 -3.69 -1.81
C ARG A 277 -6.20 -4.61 -0.87
N PHE A 278 -5.40 -4.00 0.00
CA PHE A 278 -4.60 -4.68 1.01
C PHE A 278 -5.02 -4.21 2.39
N LEU A 279 -4.90 -5.09 3.36
CA LEU A 279 -5.09 -4.77 4.78
C LEU A 279 -3.73 -4.71 5.48
N VAL A 280 -3.62 -3.74 6.37
CA VAL A 280 -2.49 -3.62 7.31
C VAL A 280 -2.89 -4.32 8.60
N LEU A 281 -2.08 -5.28 9.02
CA LEU A 281 -2.27 -6.07 10.22
C LEU A 281 -1.39 -5.54 11.34
N GLY A 282 -1.94 -5.40 12.53
CA GLY A 282 -1.22 -5.05 13.75
C GLY A 282 -1.81 -5.75 14.96
N LYS A 283 -1.16 -5.63 16.11
CA LYS A 283 -1.64 -6.24 17.37
C LYS A 283 -2.59 -5.36 18.14
N GLU A 284 -2.35 -4.08 18.10
CA GLU A 284 -3.06 -3.11 18.92
C GLU A 284 -4.25 -2.52 18.16
N MET A 285 -5.33 -2.26 18.88
CA MET A 285 -6.44 -1.48 18.34
C MET A 285 -6.00 -0.05 18.07
N VAL A 286 -6.38 0.47 16.91
CA VAL A 286 -6.08 1.84 16.52
C VAL A 286 -7.17 2.76 17.08
N PRO A 287 -6.84 3.88 17.74
CA PRO A 287 -7.81 4.89 18.14
C PRO A 287 -8.52 5.55 16.94
N PRO A 288 -9.68 6.21 17.15
CA PRO A 288 -10.41 6.87 16.08
C PRO A 288 -9.56 7.92 15.35
N SER A 289 -9.58 7.88 14.03
CA SER A 289 -8.95 8.90 13.17
C SER A 289 -9.91 9.99 12.72
N GLY A 290 -11.22 9.73 12.83
CA GLY A 290 -12.30 10.59 12.36
C GLY A 290 -12.82 10.25 10.95
N HIS A 291 -12.17 9.32 10.24
CA HIS A 291 -12.67 8.69 9.00
C HIS A 291 -12.23 7.23 9.02
N ASP A 292 -13.04 6.42 9.67
CA ASP A 292 -12.68 5.06 9.99
C ASP A 292 -13.67 4.08 9.34
N LYS A 293 -13.23 2.86 9.17
CA LYS A 293 -14.06 1.70 8.83
C LYS A 293 -13.89 0.64 9.92
N THR A 294 -14.95 -0.06 10.23
CA THR A 294 -14.91 -1.21 11.12
C THR A 294 -15.16 -2.48 10.31
N SER A 295 -14.29 -3.47 10.48
CA SER A 295 -14.45 -4.81 9.92
C SER A 295 -14.83 -5.78 11.02
N LEU A 296 -15.92 -6.50 10.82
CA LEU A 296 -16.51 -7.42 11.77
C LEU A 296 -16.56 -8.84 11.19
N LEU A 297 -16.25 -9.81 12.02
CA LEU A 297 -16.46 -11.21 11.74
C LEU A 297 -17.62 -11.72 12.60
N VAL A 298 -18.74 -12.01 11.97
CA VAL A 298 -19.98 -12.32 12.68
C VAL A 298 -20.46 -13.72 12.27
N SER A 299 -20.77 -14.56 13.25
CA SER A 299 -21.36 -15.88 13.04
C SER A 299 -22.84 -15.91 13.36
N ALA A 300 -23.64 -16.53 12.52
CA ALA A 300 -25.05 -16.74 12.77
C ALA A 300 -25.44 -18.21 12.54
N ARG A 301 -26.31 -18.73 13.41
CA ARG A 301 -26.92 -20.06 13.18
C ARG A 301 -27.76 -20.01 11.92
N ASN A 302 -27.66 -21.04 11.07
CA ASN A 302 -28.40 -21.14 9.84
C ASN A 302 -29.91 -21.33 10.15
N ARG A 303 -30.67 -20.24 10.10
CA ARG A 303 -32.13 -20.19 10.25
C ARG A 303 -32.72 -19.09 9.36
N PRO A 304 -33.96 -19.21 8.95
CA PRO A 304 -34.64 -18.12 8.20
C PRO A 304 -34.54 -16.79 8.94
N GLY A 305 -34.13 -15.73 8.24
CA GLY A 305 -33.98 -14.36 8.79
C GLY A 305 -32.70 -14.12 9.59
N ALA A 306 -31.79 -15.08 9.71
CA ALA A 306 -30.54 -14.90 10.49
C ALA A 306 -29.71 -13.70 10.00
N LEU A 307 -29.44 -13.64 8.70
CA LEU A 307 -28.68 -12.53 8.11
C LEU A 307 -29.41 -11.18 8.28
N LEU A 308 -30.73 -11.15 8.08
CA LEU A 308 -31.54 -9.94 8.29
C LEU A 308 -31.41 -9.45 9.74
N GLY A 309 -31.43 -10.37 10.72
CA GLY A 309 -31.26 -10.05 12.12
C GLY A 309 -29.89 -9.46 12.45
N LEU A 310 -28.83 -9.89 11.73
CA LEU A 310 -27.49 -9.32 11.88
C LEU A 310 -27.36 -7.92 11.27
N LEU A 311 -28.07 -7.65 10.18
CA LEU A 311 -27.95 -6.38 9.44
C LEU A 311 -28.86 -5.29 9.96
N ARG A 312 -29.98 -5.65 10.61
CA ARG A 312 -30.97 -4.71 11.12
C ARG A 312 -30.40 -3.65 12.07
N PRO A 313 -29.55 -3.96 13.06
CA PRO A 313 -28.98 -2.93 13.94
C PRO A 313 -28.21 -1.83 13.20
N PHE A 314 -27.54 -2.16 12.12
CA PHE A 314 -26.80 -1.17 11.30
C PHE A 314 -27.78 -0.23 10.57
N GLU A 315 -28.85 -0.76 9.99
CA GLU A 315 -29.89 0.03 9.29
C GLU A 315 -30.62 0.93 10.27
N GLU A 316 -31.07 0.42 11.42
CA GLU A 316 -31.77 1.16 12.46
C GLU A 316 -30.95 2.32 13.04
N ASN A 317 -29.61 2.18 13.04
CA ASN A 317 -28.68 3.21 13.52
C ASN A 317 -28.05 4.04 12.38
N GLY A 318 -28.48 3.85 11.13
CA GLY A 318 -28.03 4.64 9.98
C GLY A 318 -26.58 4.40 9.60
N ILE A 319 -26.00 3.23 9.96
CA ILE A 319 -24.62 2.88 9.63
C ILE A 319 -24.56 2.27 8.22
N SER A 320 -23.74 2.86 7.36
CA SER A 320 -23.52 2.38 6.00
C SER A 320 -22.62 1.16 6.00
N LEU A 321 -23.12 0.06 5.42
CA LEU A 321 -22.32 -1.13 5.16
C LEU A 321 -21.60 -0.96 3.83
N THR A 322 -20.26 -1.06 3.85
CA THR A 322 -19.44 -0.94 2.64
C THR A 322 -19.17 -2.29 1.99
N ARG A 323 -19.31 -3.38 2.76
CA ARG A 323 -19.08 -4.75 2.28
C ARG A 323 -19.77 -5.80 3.12
N ILE A 324 -20.15 -6.88 2.46
CA ILE A 324 -20.53 -8.15 3.09
C ILE A 324 -20.01 -9.31 2.25
N ASP A 325 -19.34 -10.25 2.90
CA ASP A 325 -18.92 -11.53 2.31
C ASP A 325 -19.33 -12.67 3.24
N SER A 326 -19.68 -13.82 2.69
CA SER A 326 -20.09 -14.98 3.46
C SER A 326 -19.19 -16.18 3.18
N ARG A 327 -18.75 -16.84 4.24
CA ARG A 327 -17.92 -18.04 4.13
C ARG A 327 -18.45 -19.16 5.00
N PRO A 328 -18.29 -20.43 4.58
CA PRO A 328 -18.58 -21.55 5.46
C PRO A 328 -17.68 -21.49 6.70
N SER A 329 -18.26 -21.72 7.86
CA SER A 329 -17.51 -21.90 9.09
C SER A 329 -16.63 -23.13 8.98
N LYS A 330 -15.36 -23.03 9.42
CA LYS A 330 -14.47 -24.19 9.51
C LYS A 330 -14.67 -24.99 10.82
N THR A 331 -15.33 -24.39 11.80
CA THR A 331 -15.51 -24.98 13.12
C THR A 331 -16.81 -25.75 13.25
N GLU A 332 -17.86 -25.34 12.56
CA GLU A 332 -19.18 -25.98 12.61
C GLU A 332 -19.74 -26.27 11.21
N LYS A 333 -20.20 -27.49 10.98
CA LYS A 333 -20.86 -27.86 9.71
C LYS A 333 -22.14 -27.05 9.52
N TRP A 334 -22.32 -26.51 8.31
CA TRP A 334 -23.53 -25.78 7.89
C TRP A 334 -23.75 -24.44 8.63
N THR A 335 -22.73 -23.91 9.29
CA THR A 335 -22.71 -22.56 9.86
C THR A 335 -21.97 -21.63 8.91
N TYR A 336 -22.44 -20.39 8.79
CA TYR A 336 -21.78 -19.36 7.97
C TYR A 336 -21.20 -18.29 8.88
N VAL A 337 -20.05 -17.79 8.45
CA VAL A 337 -19.43 -16.60 9.02
C VAL A 337 -19.54 -15.49 7.99
N PHE A 338 -19.95 -14.33 8.44
CA PHE A 338 -20.10 -13.12 7.62
C PHE A 338 -18.98 -12.17 7.96
N TYR A 339 -18.26 -11.75 6.92
CA TYR A 339 -17.30 -10.67 6.98
C TYR A 339 -18.03 -9.39 6.56
N ILE A 340 -18.18 -8.46 7.49
CA ILE A 340 -18.94 -7.22 7.29
C ILE A 340 -18.01 -6.04 7.49
N GLU A 341 -18.00 -5.10 6.55
CA GLU A 341 -17.33 -3.82 6.73
C GLU A 341 -18.38 -2.70 6.75
N CYS A 342 -18.20 -1.76 7.65
CA CYS A 342 -19.06 -0.59 7.79
C CYS A 342 -18.25 0.69 8.03
N GLU A 343 -18.85 1.83 7.73
CA GLU A 343 -18.31 3.13 8.07
C GLU A 343 -18.41 3.38 9.58
N GLY A 344 -17.43 4.10 10.12
CA GLY A 344 -17.34 4.44 11.54
C GLY A 344 -16.31 3.60 12.29
N HIS A 345 -15.91 4.10 13.44
CA HIS A 345 -14.98 3.43 14.35
C HIS A 345 -15.71 2.60 15.40
N LEU A 346 -15.15 1.47 15.81
CA LEU A 346 -15.74 0.58 16.83
C LEU A 346 -16.03 1.29 18.18
N ALA A 347 -15.27 2.34 18.50
CA ALA A 347 -15.46 3.14 19.71
C ALA A 347 -16.45 4.31 19.56
N ASP A 348 -17.06 4.50 18.39
CA ASP A 348 -18.12 5.50 18.21
C ASP A 348 -19.38 5.06 18.97
N ASP A 349 -20.06 6.00 19.65
CA ASP A 349 -21.22 5.70 20.48
C ASP A 349 -22.29 4.87 19.75
N VAL A 350 -22.53 5.20 18.48
CA VAL A 350 -23.47 4.49 17.61
C VAL A 350 -23.03 3.05 17.33
N MET A 351 -21.71 2.83 17.12
CA MET A 351 -21.17 1.48 16.91
C MET A 351 -21.23 0.64 18.18
N VAL A 352 -20.97 1.26 19.34
CA VAL A 352 -21.09 0.58 20.64
C VAL A 352 -22.54 0.11 20.86
N GLU A 353 -23.55 0.90 20.48
CA GLU A 353 -24.96 0.52 20.57
C GLU A 353 -25.31 -0.66 19.65
N VAL A 354 -24.77 -0.68 18.43
CA VAL A 354 -24.97 -1.79 17.48
C VAL A 354 -24.33 -3.09 17.95
N MET A 355 -23.20 -3.01 18.66
CA MET A 355 -22.43 -4.17 19.13
C MET A 355 -22.92 -4.72 20.48
N GLY A 356 -23.69 -3.96 21.25
CA GLY A 356 -24.24 -4.31 22.57
C GLY A 356 -25.40 -5.22 22.51
#